data_c2875236e0ab0d12f944f1974f05aafa
#
_entry.id   c2875236e0ab0d12f944f1974f05aafa
#
_cell.length_a   1.000
_cell.length_b   1.000
_cell.length_c   1.000
_cell.angle_alpha   90.00
_cell.angle_beta   90.00
_cell.angle_gamma   90.00
#
_symmetry.space_group_name_H-M   'P 1'
#
loop_
_entity.id
_entity.type
_entity.pdbx_description
1 polymer ?
#
loop_
_entity_poly.entity_id
_entity_poly.type
_entity_poly.pdbx_seq_one_letter_code
_entity_poly.pdbx_strand_id
1 'polypeptide(L)'
;MLSVLLITFPFFALVLCGYLAARRGVLPQPAIPGLNAFVLYFALPCMLYRFGASTPIGQLLDPAVAGVYVLCALVMVGAAVALTRKAHIGWNDAAFGALVAAFPNTGFMGVPLLVALLGAQSAGPAIVTIVVDMVVTSSLCIALSRLDGAGTHGVGVALRSAFRGMATNPMPWSIALGALASALHFELPGPVDKTIAMLADAASPVALFTIGAVLARSQMNQHEQVPPRDYVPLALAKLLVHPLLVWAVGTAAMALGVPLTPFALTVLVLLAALPSASNVSLLAEKFGANNGRVARIILVSTALAFVSFSAAVALLT
;
A
#
# COMPACT_ATOMS: atom_id res chain seq x y z
N MET A 1 -25.15 -2.30 -1.07
CA MET A 1 -24.44 -3.55 -0.67
C MET A 1 -24.18 -4.49 -1.85
N LEU A 2 -25.21 -4.98 -2.57
CA LEU A 2 -24.99 -5.92 -3.69
C LEU A 2 -24.13 -5.32 -4.81
N SER A 3 -24.39 -4.08 -5.22
CA SER A 3 -23.60 -3.36 -6.22
C SER A 3 -22.13 -3.20 -5.83
N VAL A 4 -21.87 -2.89 -4.56
CA VAL A 4 -20.50 -2.79 -4.02
C VAL A 4 -19.80 -4.15 -4.08
N LEU A 5 -20.46 -5.22 -3.65
CA LEU A 5 -19.92 -6.57 -3.72
C LEU A 5 -19.62 -7.00 -5.15
N LEU A 6 -20.47 -6.66 -6.12
CA LEU A 6 -20.21 -6.95 -7.54
C LEU A 6 -18.98 -6.23 -8.09
N ILE A 7 -18.71 -5.00 -7.65
CA ILE A 7 -17.52 -4.25 -8.06
C ILE A 7 -16.25 -4.75 -7.35
N THR A 8 -16.35 -5.08 -6.06
CA THR A 8 -15.18 -5.52 -5.28
C THR A 8 -14.82 -6.99 -5.51
N PHE A 9 -15.80 -7.85 -5.82
CA PHE A 9 -15.61 -9.29 -6.00
C PHE A 9 -14.49 -9.66 -7.00
N PRO A 10 -14.39 -9.08 -8.21
CA PRO A 10 -13.33 -9.44 -9.15
C PRO A 10 -11.93 -9.24 -8.58
N PHE A 11 -11.71 -8.18 -7.78
CA PHE A 11 -10.42 -7.89 -7.16
C PHE A 11 -10.01 -8.98 -6.17
N PHE A 12 -10.91 -9.37 -5.28
CA PHE A 12 -10.66 -10.43 -4.30
C PHE A 12 -10.64 -11.82 -4.93
N ALA A 13 -11.44 -12.05 -5.98
CA ALA A 13 -11.42 -13.29 -6.74
C ALA A 13 -10.05 -13.52 -7.41
N LEU A 14 -9.42 -12.48 -7.98
CA LEU A 14 -8.08 -12.57 -8.54
C LEU A 14 -7.03 -12.93 -7.48
N VAL A 15 -7.11 -12.36 -6.27
CA VAL A 15 -6.24 -12.75 -5.15
C VAL A 15 -6.47 -14.22 -4.79
N LEU A 16 -7.71 -14.67 -4.70
CA LEU A 16 -8.03 -16.07 -4.42
C LEU A 16 -7.52 -17.01 -5.53
N CYS A 17 -7.69 -16.63 -6.79
CA CYS A 17 -7.16 -17.41 -7.92
C CYS A 17 -5.63 -17.58 -7.85
N GLY A 18 -4.89 -16.51 -7.58
CA GLY A 18 -3.45 -16.57 -7.41
C GLY A 18 -3.02 -17.43 -6.21
N TYR A 19 -3.73 -17.32 -5.10
CA TYR A 19 -3.53 -18.14 -3.92
C TYR A 19 -3.72 -19.63 -4.21
N LEU A 20 -4.83 -19.99 -4.86
CA LEU A 20 -5.13 -21.37 -5.21
C LEU A 20 -4.17 -21.93 -6.26
N ALA A 21 -3.78 -21.14 -7.26
CA ALA A 21 -2.82 -21.54 -8.29
C ALA A 21 -1.45 -21.90 -7.69
N ALA A 22 -0.95 -21.07 -6.77
CA ALA A 22 0.32 -21.36 -6.08
C ALA A 22 0.19 -22.54 -5.11
N ARG A 23 -0.90 -22.62 -4.34
CA ARG A 23 -1.12 -23.70 -3.37
C ARG A 23 -1.28 -25.06 -4.02
N ARG A 24 -1.87 -25.11 -5.23
CA ARG A 24 -2.06 -26.36 -5.99
C ARG A 24 -0.86 -26.71 -6.90
N GLY A 25 0.18 -25.88 -6.92
CA GLY A 25 1.37 -26.10 -7.75
C GLY A 25 1.17 -25.79 -9.25
N VAL A 26 0.00 -25.25 -9.66
CA VAL A 26 -0.24 -24.79 -11.04
C VAL A 26 0.71 -23.63 -11.35
N LEU A 27 0.94 -22.73 -10.40
CA LEU A 27 1.98 -21.73 -10.46
C LEU A 27 3.17 -22.20 -9.62
N PRO A 28 4.33 -22.52 -10.23
CA PRO A 28 5.53 -22.92 -9.50
C PRO A 28 6.02 -21.80 -8.59
N GLN A 29 6.46 -22.12 -7.38
CA GLN A 29 6.93 -21.11 -6.42
C GLN A 29 8.08 -20.23 -6.96
N PRO A 30 9.05 -20.74 -7.77
CA PRO A 30 10.09 -19.90 -8.36
C PRO A 30 9.59 -18.88 -9.39
N ALA A 31 8.40 -19.05 -9.96
CA ALA A 31 7.81 -18.10 -10.90
C ALA A 31 7.22 -16.84 -10.21
N ILE A 32 6.88 -16.93 -8.92
CA ILE A 32 6.23 -15.83 -8.18
C ILE A 32 7.11 -14.56 -8.14
N PRO A 33 8.44 -14.62 -7.87
CA PRO A 33 9.30 -13.44 -7.95
C PRO A 33 9.32 -12.79 -9.35
N GLY A 34 9.22 -13.58 -10.42
CA GLY A 34 9.16 -13.07 -11.78
C GLY A 34 7.89 -12.27 -12.06
N LEU A 35 6.73 -12.76 -11.60
CA LEU A 35 5.47 -12.01 -11.69
C LEU A 35 5.54 -10.72 -10.88
N ASN A 36 6.11 -10.77 -9.68
CA ASN A 36 6.28 -9.57 -8.85
C ASN A 36 7.21 -8.55 -9.51
N ALA A 37 8.31 -8.99 -10.13
CA ALA A 37 9.22 -8.13 -10.87
C ALA A 37 8.52 -7.49 -12.09
N PHE A 38 7.72 -8.26 -12.84
CA PHE A 38 6.93 -7.72 -13.95
C PHE A 38 5.99 -6.60 -13.49
N VAL A 39 5.28 -6.82 -12.39
CA VAL A 39 4.37 -5.80 -11.85
C VAL A 39 5.13 -4.56 -11.41
N LEU A 40 6.21 -4.73 -10.62
CA LEU A 40 6.94 -3.62 -10.00
C LEU A 40 7.72 -2.76 -11.00
N TYR A 41 8.29 -3.37 -12.03
CA TYR A 41 9.22 -2.68 -12.93
C TYR A 41 8.64 -2.34 -14.30
N PHE A 42 7.50 -2.93 -14.68
CA PHE A 42 6.87 -2.71 -15.99
C PHE A 42 5.43 -2.23 -15.85
N ALA A 43 4.55 -3.05 -15.30
CA ALA A 43 3.12 -2.79 -15.35
C ALA A 43 2.70 -1.60 -14.45
N LEU A 44 3.12 -1.60 -13.19
CA LEU A 44 2.77 -0.55 -12.23
C LEU A 44 3.39 0.81 -12.59
N PRO A 45 4.66 0.92 -13.00
CA PRO A 45 5.21 2.17 -13.52
C PRO A 45 4.40 2.77 -14.68
N CYS A 46 3.98 1.95 -15.65
CA CYS A 46 3.15 2.40 -16.76
C CYS A 46 1.78 2.91 -16.28
N MET A 47 1.15 2.20 -15.35
CA MET A 47 -0.12 2.61 -14.76
C MET A 47 0.01 3.94 -14.00
N LEU A 48 1.04 4.09 -13.17
CA LEU A 48 1.29 5.31 -12.39
C LEU A 48 1.67 6.49 -13.29
N TYR A 49 2.44 6.26 -14.37
CA TYR A 49 2.69 7.28 -15.38
C TYR A 49 1.39 7.80 -15.99
N ARG A 50 0.50 6.91 -16.44
CA ARG A 50 -0.79 7.29 -17.03
C ARG A 50 -1.66 8.09 -16.06
N PHE A 51 -1.75 7.66 -14.80
CA PHE A 51 -2.48 8.42 -13.79
C PHE A 51 -1.84 9.79 -13.53
N GLY A 52 -0.52 9.88 -13.43
CA GLY A 52 0.20 11.15 -13.30
C GLY A 52 -0.03 12.07 -14.50
N ALA A 53 -0.03 11.52 -15.72
CA ALA A 53 -0.24 12.28 -16.95
C ALA A 53 -1.70 12.76 -17.13
N SER A 54 -2.67 12.01 -16.60
CA SER A 54 -4.10 12.35 -16.68
C SER A 54 -4.62 13.18 -15.49
N THR A 55 -3.82 13.35 -14.43
CA THR A 55 -4.24 14.05 -13.21
C THR A 55 -3.61 15.45 -13.16
N PRO A 56 -4.41 16.53 -12.95
CA PRO A 56 -3.87 17.88 -12.81
C PRO A 56 -2.85 17.98 -11.67
N ILE A 57 -1.72 18.65 -11.90
CA ILE A 57 -0.60 18.73 -10.96
C ILE A 57 -1.01 19.28 -9.58
N GLY A 58 -2.00 20.18 -9.54
CA GLY A 58 -2.54 20.72 -8.28
C GLY A 58 -3.24 19.67 -7.41
N GLN A 59 -3.77 18.59 -8.00
CA GLN A 59 -4.36 17.47 -7.27
C GLN A 59 -3.30 16.45 -6.81
N LEU A 60 -2.19 16.36 -7.53
CA LEU A 60 -1.06 15.50 -7.17
C LEU A 60 -0.24 16.06 -6.01
N LEU A 61 -0.28 17.38 -5.80
CA LEU A 61 0.47 18.09 -4.77
C LEU A 61 -0.45 18.72 -3.72
N ASP A 62 -1.62 18.12 -3.45
CA ASP A 62 -2.57 18.64 -2.45
C ASP A 62 -1.99 18.54 -1.03
N PRO A 63 -1.60 19.68 -0.41
CA PRO A 63 -0.97 19.69 0.91
C PRO A 63 -1.93 19.33 2.03
N ALA A 64 -3.25 19.56 1.85
CA ALA A 64 -4.25 19.21 2.84
C ALA A 64 -4.41 17.68 2.92
N VAL A 65 -4.50 17.02 1.76
CA VAL A 65 -4.50 15.55 1.66
C VAL A 65 -3.22 14.97 2.25
N ALA A 66 -2.06 15.48 1.84
CA ALA A 66 -0.76 15.02 2.32
C ALA A 66 -0.60 15.20 3.83
N GLY A 67 -0.92 16.38 4.36
CA GLY A 67 -0.77 16.69 5.78
C GLY A 67 -1.65 15.82 6.69
N VAL A 68 -2.93 15.67 6.34
CA VAL A 68 -3.86 14.80 7.08
C VAL A 68 -3.38 13.35 7.05
N TYR A 69 -2.96 12.85 5.88
CA TYR A 69 -2.52 11.46 5.76
C TYR A 69 -1.19 11.20 6.47
N VAL A 70 -0.22 12.12 6.39
CA VAL A 70 1.04 12.04 7.15
C VAL A 70 0.76 11.98 8.65
N LEU A 71 -0.11 12.85 9.17
CA LEU A 71 -0.45 12.82 10.59
C LEU A 71 -1.05 11.47 11.01
N CYS A 72 -1.97 10.94 10.21
CA CYS A 72 -2.57 9.63 10.48
C CYS A 72 -1.52 8.50 10.41
N ALA A 73 -0.60 8.53 9.43
CA ALA A 73 0.47 7.56 9.32
C ALA A 73 1.42 7.59 10.53
N LEU A 74 1.80 8.78 11.00
CA LEU A 74 2.65 8.94 12.19
C LEU A 74 1.96 8.40 13.46
N VAL A 75 0.67 8.71 13.64
CA VAL A 75 -0.11 8.20 14.78
C VAL A 75 -0.23 6.67 14.71
N MET A 76 -0.54 6.11 13.54
CA MET A 76 -0.64 4.65 13.36
C MET A 76 0.70 3.95 13.63
N VAL A 77 1.80 4.48 13.09
CA VAL A 77 3.14 3.91 13.33
C VAL A 77 3.50 3.99 14.81
N GLY A 78 3.32 5.16 15.44
CA GLY A 78 3.60 5.34 16.86
C GLY A 78 2.78 4.41 17.76
N ALA A 79 1.47 4.32 17.52
CA ALA A 79 0.59 3.43 18.28
C ALA A 79 0.95 1.95 18.06
N ALA A 80 1.19 1.53 16.80
CA ALA A 80 1.53 0.15 16.50
C ALA A 80 2.88 -0.26 17.14
N VAL A 81 3.90 0.60 17.11
CA VAL A 81 5.17 0.36 17.79
C VAL A 81 4.98 0.28 19.31
N ALA A 82 4.27 1.26 19.92
CA ALA A 82 4.04 1.29 21.35
C ALA A 82 3.29 0.05 21.86
N LEU A 83 2.30 -0.42 21.09
CA LEU A 83 1.48 -1.57 21.48
C LEU A 83 2.16 -2.93 21.23
N THR A 84 3.09 -3.00 20.28
CA THR A 84 3.69 -4.28 19.84
C THR A 84 5.09 -4.50 20.36
N ARG A 85 5.82 -3.44 20.74
CA ARG A 85 7.15 -3.59 21.30
C ARG A 85 7.07 -4.23 22.69
N LYS A 86 7.63 -5.43 22.81
CA LYS A 86 7.67 -6.26 24.03
C LYS A 86 9.04 -6.90 24.14
N ALA A 87 9.31 -7.60 25.26
CA ALA A 87 10.60 -8.28 25.48
C ALA A 87 11.00 -9.25 24.35
N HIS A 88 10.02 -9.87 23.66
CA HIS A 88 10.25 -10.80 22.56
C HIS A 88 10.05 -10.19 21.17
N ILE A 89 9.68 -8.89 21.05
CA ILE A 89 9.52 -8.16 19.81
C ILE A 89 10.41 -6.93 19.86
N GLY A 90 11.57 -7.00 19.21
CA GLY A 90 12.54 -5.90 19.10
C GLY A 90 12.05 -4.74 18.22
N TRP A 91 12.87 -3.71 18.10
CA TRP A 91 12.53 -2.54 17.28
C TRP A 91 12.32 -2.88 15.81
N ASN A 92 13.16 -3.79 15.25
CA ASN A 92 13.02 -4.19 13.85
C ASN A 92 11.65 -4.78 13.57
N ASP A 93 11.23 -5.77 14.35
CA ASP A 93 9.93 -6.42 14.17
C ASP A 93 8.75 -5.50 14.52
N ALA A 94 8.89 -4.65 15.53
CA ALA A 94 7.87 -3.68 15.89
C ALA A 94 7.68 -2.63 14.78
N ALA A 95 8.77 -2.11 14.20
CA ALA A 95 8.74 -1.13 13.11
C ALA A 95 8.14 -1.71 11.82
N PHE A 96 8.48 -2.95 11.44
CA PHE A 96 7.86 -3.59 10.27
C PHE A 96 6.42 -4.03 10.55
N GLY A 97 6.07 -4.38 11.79
CA GLY A 97 4.69 -4.53 12.22
C GLY A 97 3.87 -3.25 12.11
N ALA A 98 4.47 -2.11 12.46
CA ALA A 98 3.86 -0.80 12.31
C ALA A 98 3.73 -0.39 10.82
N LEU A 99 4.77 -0.64 10.02
CA LEU A 99 4.73 -0.38 8.58
C LEU A 99 3.56 -1.14 7.92
N VAL A 100 3.43 -2.42 8.18
CA VAL A 100 2.35 -3.23 7.59
C VAL A 100 0.96 -2.83 8.11
N ALA A 101 0.87 -2.26 9.31
CA ALA A 101 -0.38 -1.74 9.86
C ALA A 101 -0.76 -0.33 9.34
N ALA A 102 0.21 0.49 8.95
CA ALA A 102 -0.01 1.85 8.47
C ALA A 102 -0.06 1.96 6.94
N PHE A 103 0.56 1.04 6.21
CA PHE A 103 0.70 1.09 4.75
C PHE A 103 -0.40 0.25 4.05
N PRO A 104 -1.45 0.89 3.49
CA PRO A 104 -2.48 0.21 2.71
C PRO A 104 -1.97 -0.23 1.33
N ASN A 105 -2.63 -1.19 0.75
CA ASN A 105 -2.33 -1.67 -0.60
C ASN A 105 -2.88 -0.72 -1.69
N THR A 106 -2.52 0.55 -1.59
CA THR A 106 -3.02 1.61 -2.46
C THR A 106 -2.59 1.40 -3.90
N GLY A 107 -1.31 1.08 -4.15
CA GLY A 107 -0.78 0.98 -5.51
C GLY A 107 -1.36 -0.19 -6.31
N PHE A 108 -1.43 -1.38 -5.73
CA PHE A 108 -1.87 -2.57 -6.45
C PHE A 108 -3.40 -2.73 -6.46
N MET A 109 -4.07 -2.31 -5.39
CA MET A 109 -5.51 -2.52 -5.22
C MET A 109 -6.28 -1.21 -5.16
N GLY A 110 -5.78 -0.22 -4.41
CA GLY A 110 -6.51 0.99 -4.08
C GLY A 110 -6.84 1.84 -5.30
N VAL A 111 -5.83 2.22 -6.08
CA VAL A 111 -6.03 3.08 -7.25
C VAL A 111 -7.02 2.47 -8.24
N PRO A 112 -6.82 1.24 -8.75
CA PRO A 112 -7.77 0.66 -9.70
C PRO A 112 -9.16 0.44 -9.12
N LEU A 113 -9.26 0.05 -7.85
CA LEU A 113 -10.54 -0.20 -7.19
C LEU A 113 -11.33 1.11 -6.95
N LEU A 114 -10.66 2.17 -6.47
CA LEU A 114 -11.33 3.45 -6.24
C LEU A 114 -11.67 4.18 -7.54
N VAL A 115 -10.85 4.05 -8.59
CA VAL A 115 -11.22 4.55 -9.92
C VAL A 115 -12.47 3.84 -10.45
N ALA A 116 -12.59 2.54 -10.23
CA ALA A 116 -13.79 1.80 -10.63
C ALA A 116 -15.03 2.16 -9.78
N LEU A 117 -14.87 2.51 -8.49
CA LEU A 117 -15.96 2.84 -7.58
C LEU A 117 -16.38 4.31 -7.64
N LEU A 118 -15.41 5.23 -7.68
CA LEU A 118 -15.61 6.67 -7.49
C LEU A 118 -15.23 7.52 -8.71
N GLY A 119 -14.69 6.88 -9.75
CA GLY A 119 -14.23 7.55 -10.97
C GLY A 119 -12.78 8.04 -10.90
N ALA A 120 -12.27 8.51 -12.04
CA ALA A 120 -10.86 8.89 -12.24
C ALA A 120 -10.36 9.98 -11.27
N GLN A 121 -11.22 10.84 -10.78
CA GLN A 121 -10.89 11.90 -9.81
C GLN A 121 -10.35 11.35 -8.46
N SER A 122 -10.60 10.08 -8.13
CA SER A 122 -10.04 9.42 -6.94
C SER A 122 -8.54 9.14 -7.04
N ALA A 123 -7.97 9.16 -8.26
CA ALA A 123 -6.56 8.87 -8.49
C ALA A 123 -5.64 9.92 -7.85
N GLY A 124 -6.00 11.21 -7.88
CA GLY A 124 -5.18 12.29 -7.29
C GLY A 124 -4.86 12.04 -5.81
N PRO A 125 -5.86 12.02 -4.91
CA PRO A 125 -5.63 11.72 -3.50
C PRO A 125 -4.93 10.36 -3.27
N ALA A 126 -5.23 9.34 -4.08
CA ALA A 126 -4.59 8.03 -3.96
C ALA A 126 -3.09 8.09 -4.29
N ILE A 127 -2.67 8.85 -5.29
CA ILE A 127 -1.25 9.03 -5.62
C ILE A 127 -0.52 9.77 -4.50
N VAL A 128 -1.14 10.80 -3.90
CA VAL A 128 -0.57 11.50 -2.74
C VAL A 128 -0.30 10.51 -1.60
N THR A 129 -1.24 9.61 -1.29
CA THR A 129 -1.02 8.61 -0.22
C THR A 129 0.10 7.63 -0.57
N ILE A 130 0.24 7.21 -1.84
CA ILE A 130 1.35 6.36 -2.29
C ILE A 130 2.69 7.06 -2.02
N VAL A 131 2.81 8.34 -2.38
CA VAL A 131 4.03 9.11 -2.17
C VAL A 131 4.35 9.24 -0.68
N VAL A 132 3.35 9.57 0.15
CA VAL A 132 3.51 9.65 1.61
C VAL A 132 3.97 8.31 2.19
N ASP A 133 3.34 7.21 1.80
CA ASP A 133 3.70 5.89 2.31
C ASP A 133 5.10 5.45 1.89
N MET A 134 5.51 5.75 0.66
CA MET A 134 6.84 5.41 0.17
C MET A 134 7.94 6.29 0.77
N VAL A 135 7.66 7.58 0.96
CA VAL A 135 8.67 8.55 1.40
C VAL A 135 8.69 8.67 2.92
N VAL A 136 7.53 8.88 3.54
CA VAL A 136 7.44 9.18 4.98
C VAL A 136 7.30 7.90 5.80
N THR A 137 6.23 7.13 5.55
CA THR A 137 5.88 5.95 6.37
C THR A 137 6.99 4.88 6.31
N SER A 138 7.45 4.54 5.10
CA SER A 138 8.50 3.53 4.94
C SER A 138 9.84 3.99 5.50
N SER A 139 10.23 5.25 5.26
CA SER A 139 11.51 5.79 5.77
C SER A 139 11.53 5.86 7.30
N LEU A 140 10.42 6.29 7.91
CA LEU A 140 10.27 6.30 9.36
C LEU A 140 10.42 4.89 9.96
N CYS A 141 9.69 3.91 9.41
CA CYS A 141 9.75 2.54 9.91
C CYS A 141 11.12 1.89 9.68
N ILE A 142 11.79 2.17 8.55
CA ILE A 142 13.16 1.72 8.30
C ILE A 142 14.12 2.36 9.32
N ALA A 143 13.97 3.63 9.64
CA ALA A 143 14.77 4.30 10.66
C ALA A 143 14.55 3.68 12.06
N LEU A 144 13.29 3.47 12.45
CA LEU A 144 12.92 2.83 13.72
C LEU A 144 13.45 1.39 13.81
N SER A 145 13.46 0.64 12.71
CA SER A 145 13.94 -0.74 12.67
C SER A 145 15.44 -0.88 13.00
N ARG A 146 16.21 0.21 12.90
CA ARG A 146 17.64 0.23 13.17
C ARG A 146 17.99 0.61 14.62
N LEU A 147 17.03 0.91 15.46
CA LEU A 147 17.27 1.32 16.84
C LEU A 147 17.83 0.20 17.73
N ASP A 148 17.61 -1.07 17.43
CA ASP A 148 18.25 -2.20 18.13
C ASP A 148 19.77 -2.26 17.90
N GLY A 149 20.24 -1.71 16.77
CA GLY A 149 21.68 -1.66 16.41
C GLY A 149 22.33 -0.28 16.59
N ALA A 150 21.72 0.62 17.34
CA ALA A 150 22.12 2.04 17.45
C ALA A 150 23.54 2.29 17.99
N GLY A 151 24.27 1.24 18.41
CA GLY A 151 25.70 1.34 18.78
C GLY A 151 26.67 1.46 17.60
N THR A 152 26.30 1.08 16.38
CA THR A 152 27.27 0.97 15.26
C THR A 152 26.86 1.65 13.96
N HIS A 153 25.58 1.99 13.76
CA HIS A 153 25.12 2.60 12.50
C HIS A 153 24.11 3.72 12.77
N GLY A 154 24.60 4.96 12.76
CA GLY A 154 23.81 6.15 13.09
C GLY A 154 22.60 6.38 12.17
N VAL A 155 21.64 7.21 12.63
CA VAL A 155 20.41 7.66 11.92
C VAL A 155 20.71 8.11 10.47
N GLY A 156 21.90 8.67 10.20
CA GLY A 156 22.33 9.07 8.86
C GLY A 156 22.44 7.91 7.87
N VAL A 157 22.87 6.71 8.32
CA VAL A 157 22.94 5.52 7.44
C VAL A 157 21.55 5.00 7.13
N ALA A 158 20.62 5.03 8.09
CA ALA A 158 19.22 4.64 7.90
C ALA A 158 18.53 5.59 6.91
N LEU A 159 18.69 6.89 7.06
CA LEU A 159 18.16 7.90 6.13
C LEU A 159 18.76 7.73 4.72
N ARG A 160 20.07 7.53 4.60
CA ARG A 160 20.72 7.29 3.30
C ARG A 160 20.20 6.03 2.62
N SER A 161 19.97 4.94 3.38
CA SER A 161 19.41 3.71 2.86
C SER A 161 17.96 3.89 2.41
N ALA A 162 17.15 4.65 3.16
CA ALA A 162 15.78 4.98 2.79
C ALA A 162 15.73 5.85 1.51
N PHE A 163 16.58 6.89 1.43
CA PHE A 163 16.72 7.73 0.24
C PHE A 163 17.18 6.93 -0.98
N ARG A 164 18.16 6.04 -0.82
CA ARG A 164 18.61 5.18 -1.90
C ARG A 164 17.50 4.21 -2.34
N GLY A 165 16.74 3.63 -1.40
CA GLY A 165 15.59 2.78 -1.70
C GLY A 165 14.51 3.50 -2.50
N MET A 166 14.22 4.75 -2.15
CA MET A 166 13.30 5.61 -2.88
C MET A 166 13.82 5.96 -4.28
N ALA A 167 15.09 6.38 -4.39
CA ALA A 167 15.70 6.75 -5.67
C ALA A 167 15.81 5.59 -6.67
N THR A 168 15.93 4.35 -6.17
CA THR A 168 15.98 3.14 -7.01
C THR A 168 14.60 2.55 -7.31
N ASN A 169 13.54 3.05 -6.68
CA ASN A 169 12.17 2.58 -6.93
C ASN A 169 11.61 3.29 -8.17
N PRO A 170 11.14 2.56 -9.20
CA PRO A 170 10.60 3.18 -10.41
C PRO A 170 9.28 3.93 -10.20
N MET A 171 8.51 3.61 -9.16
CA MET A 171 7.17 4.17 -8.95
C MET A 171 7.13 5.69 -8.75
N PRO A 172 7.92 6.31 -7.85
CA PRO A 172 7.95 7.76 -7.70
C PRO A 172 8.36 8.49 -8.99
N TRP A 173 9.32 7.92 -9.73
CA TRP A 173 9.77 8.49 -11.00
C TRP A 173 8.69 8.41 -12.08
N SER A 174 7.92 7.34 -12.13
CA SER A 174 6.82 7.19 -13.07
C SER A 174 5.72 8.22 -12.82
N ILE A 175 5.36 8.46 -11.55
CA ILE A 175 4.42 9.51 -11.16
C ILE A 175 4.97 10.89 -11.57
N ALA A 176 6.25 11.16 -11.26
CA ALA A 176 6.90 12.44 -11.58
C ALA A 176 6.96 12.69 -13.09
N LEU A 177 7.30 11.66 -13.89
CA LEU A 177 7.32 11.75 -15.35
C LEU A 177 5.91 11.96 -15.92
N GLY A 178 4.89 11.29 -15.37
CA GLY A 178 3.50 11.51 -15.73
C GLY A 178 3.04 12.94 -15.42
N ALA A 179 3.32 13.43 -14.20
CA ALA A 179 3.01 14.79 -13.80
C ALA A 179 3.71 15.83 -14.67
N LEU A 180 4.97 15.59 -15.05
CA LEU A 180 5.71 16.45 -15.97
C LEU A 180 5.08 16.45 -17.36
N ALA A 181 4.69 15.29 -17.89
CA ALA A 181 3.99 15.19 -19.16
C ALA A 181 2.66 15.98 -19.13
N SER A 182 1.89 15.85 -18.05
CA SER A 182 0.67 16.63 -17.83
C SER A 182 0.92 18.15 -17.83
N ALA A 183 1.95 18.60 -17.09
CA ALA A 183 2.32 20.01 -17.00
C ALA A 183 2.80 20.61 -18.32
N LEU A 184 3.49 19.80 -19.14
CA LEU A 184 4.01 20.22 -20.46
C LEU A 184 3.02 19.96 -21.61
N HIS A 185 1.82 19.42 -21.32
CA HIS A 185 0.86 18.96 -22.34
C HIS A 185 1.51 18.03 -23.36
N PHE A 186 2.44 17.18 -22.89
CA PHE A 186 3.20 16.27 -23.74
C PHE A 186 2.40 15.00 -24.03
N GLU A 187 2.16 14.76 -25.30
CA GLU A 187 1.50 13.53 -25.77
C GLU A 187 2.54 12.56 -26.34
N LEU A 188 2.42 11.30 -25.93
CA LEU A 188 3.28 10.23 -26.43
C LEU A 188 2.89 9.86 -27.87
N PRO A 189 3.84 9.44 -28.74
CA PRO A 189 3.51 8.85 -30.03
C PRO A 189 2.54 7.67 -29.86
N GLY A 190 1.51 7.60 -30.71
CA GLY A 190 0.42 6.62 -30.57
C GLY A 190 0.84 5.17 -30.30
N PRO A 191 1.83 4.59 -31.03
CA PRO A 191 2.31 3.23 -30.73
C PRO A 191 2.93 3.07 -29.32
N VAL A 192 3.63 4.11 -28.84
CA VAL A 192 4.25 4.11 -27.49
C VAL A 192 3.17 4.21 -26.42
N ASP A 193 2.21 5.12 -26.58
CA ASP A 193 1.09 5.26 -25.65
C ASP A 193 0.28 3.96 -25.57
N LYS A 194 0.00 3.33 -26.71
CA LYS A 194 -0.70 2.04 -26.75
C LYS A 194 0.08 0.93 -26.01
N THR A 195 1.39 0.88 -26.15
CA THR A 195 2.23 -0.09 -25.44
C THR A 195 2.19 0.14 -23.93
N ILE A 196 2.31 1.41 -23.49
CA ILE A 196 2.20 1.79 -22.08
C ILE A 196 0.80 1.47 -21.56
N ALA A 197 -0.25 1.71 -22.35
CA ALA A 197 -1.62 1.37 -21.97
C ALA A 197 -1.79 -0.14 -21.73
N MET A 198 -1.30 -0.99 -22.62
CA MET A 198 -1.38 -2.45 -22.47
C MET A 198 -0.66 -2.95 -21.21
N LEU A 199 0.51 -2.41 -20.90
CA LEU A 199 1.23 -2.73 -19.66
C LEU A 199 0.49 -2.22 -18.43
N ALA A 200 -0.05 -1.01 -18.47
CA ALA A 200 -0.82 -0.41 -17.39
C ALA A 200 -2.10 -1.21 -17.07
N ASP A 201 -2.80 -1.67 -18.11
CA ASP A 201 -4.03 -2.46 -17.97
C ASP A 201 -3.76 -3.84 -17.36
N ALA A 202 -2.56 -4.40 -17.56
CA ALA A 202 -2.11 -5.63 -16.92
C ALA A 202 -1.74 -5.44 -15.44
N ALA A 203 -1.48 -4.22 -14.97
CA ALA A 203 -0.94 -3.95 -13.63
C ALA A 203 -1.83 -4.52 -12.52
N SER A 204 -3.12 -4.13 -12.50
CA SER A 204 -4.04 -4.56 -11.45
C SER A 204 -4.30 -6.07 -11.45
N PRO A 205 -4.70 -6.72 -12.56
CA PRO A 205 -5.01 -8.15 -12.51
C PRO A 205 -3.78 -9.01 -12.19
N VAL A 206 -2.61 -8.70 -12.75
CA VAL A 206 -1.39 -9.46 -12.46
C VAL A 206 -0.91 -9.21 -11.03
N ALA A 207 -1.00 -7.96 -10.53
CA ALA A 207 -0.65 -7.65 -9.15
C ALA A 207 -1.51 -8.41 -8.14
N LEU A 208 -2.85 -8.39 -8.31
CA LEU A 208 -3.78 -9.07 -7.40
C LEU A 208 -3.57 -10.59 -7.41
N PHE A 209 -3.40 -11.17 -8.58
CA PHE A 209 -3.03 -12.58 -8.70
C PHE A 209 -1.71 -12.89 -8.01
N THR A 210 -0.69 -12.05 -8.21
CA THR A 210 0.63 -12.21 -7.59
C THR A 210 0.56 -12.09 -6.07
N ILE A 211 -0.26 -11.15 -5.53
CA ILE A 211 -0.51 -11.03 -4.08
C ILE A 211 -1.01 -12.37 -3.52
N GLY A 212 -2.01 -12.97 -4.15
CA GLY A 212 -2.53 -14.27 -3.75
C GLY A 212 -1.45 -15.36 -3.75
N ALA A 213 -0.65 -15.41 -4.80
CA ALA A 213 0.45 -16.38 -4.91
C ALA A 213 1.55 -16.17 -3.85
N VAL A 214 1.90 -14.91 -3.56
CA VAL A 214 2.86 -14.57 -2.48
C VAL A 214 2.31 -15.01 -1.11
N LEU A 215 1.03 -14.78 -0.84
CA LEU A 215 0.39 -15.20 0.42
C LEU A 215 0.41 -16.72 0.57
N ALA A 216 0.10 -17.48 -0.50
CA ALA A 216 0.18 -18.94 -0.48
C ALA A 216 1.61 -19.43 -0.23
N ARG A 217 2.61 -18.89 -0.95
CA ARG A 217 4.03 -19.21 -0.76
C ARG A 217 4.49 -18.93 0.67
N SER A 218 4.10 -17.79 1.23
CA SER A 218 4.46 -17.44 2.59
C SER A 218 3.90 -18.43 3.61
N GLN A 219 2.67 -18.92 3.43
CA GLN A 219 2.10 -19.95 4.29
C GLN A 219 2.79 -21.32 4.15
N MET A 220 3.14 -21.70 2.92
CA MET A 220 3.78 -22.99 2.64
C MET A 220 5.22 -23.07 3.18
N ASN A 221 5.94 -21.95 3.22
CA ASN A 221 7.35 -21.87 3.63
C ASN A 221 7.53 -21.44 5.10
N GLN A 222 6.48 -21.33 5.88
CA GLN A 222 6.59 -20.93 7.29
C GLN A 222 7.03 -22.09 8.17
N HIS A 223 8.28 -22.00 8.64
CA HIS A 223 8.85 -22.93 9.64
C HIS A 223 8.64 -22.44 11.09
N GLU A 224 8.30 -21.15 11.29
CA GLU A 224 8.06 -20.56 12.60
C GLU A 224 6.58 -20.38 12.91
N GLN A 225 6.15 -20.85 14.09
CA GLN A 225 4.80 -20.60 14.61
C GLN A 225 4.76 -19.24 15.28
N VAL A 226 4.22 -18.23 14.58
CA VAL A 226 3.94 -16.91 15.17
C VAL A 226 2.58 -16.98 15.87
N PRO A 227 2.48 -16.68 17.16
CA PRO A 227 1.21 -16.73 17.88
C PRO A 227 0.23 -15.66 17.36
N PRO A 228 -1.08 -15.97 17.28
CA PRO A 228 -2.10 -15.03 16.77
C PRO A 228 -2.12 -13.68 17.48
N ARG A 229 -1.78 -13.64 18.77
CA ARG A 229 -1.70 -12.41 19.58
C ARG A 229 -0.67 -11.39 19.06
N ASP A 230 0.29 -11.81 18.23
CA ASP A 230 1.36 -10.95 17.74
C ASP A 230 1.07 -10.36 16.35
N TYR A 231 0.05 -10.86 15.64
CA TYR A 231 -0.30 -10.36 14.30
C TYR A 231 -1.78 -9.99 14.12
N VAL A 232 -2.73 -10.68 14.76
CA VAL A 232 -4.17 -10.39 14.60
C VAL A 232 -4.53 -8.97 15.04
N PRO A 233 -4.06 -8.46 16.19
CA PRO A 233 -4.38 -7.08 16.60
C PRO A 233 -3.92 -6.03 15.59
N LEU A 234 -2.76 -6.22 14.94
CA LEU A 234 -2.28 -5.31 13.91
C LEU A 234 -3.11 -5.37 12.63
N ALA A 235 -3.54 -6.57 12.22
CA ALA A 235 -4.45 -6.72 11.08
C ALA A 235 -5.81 -6.04 11.32
N LEU A 236 -6.35 -6.17 12.53
CA LEU A 236 -7.59 -5.50 12.93
C LEU A 236 -7.40 -3.99 13.07
N ALA A 237 -6.28 -3.54 13.65
CA ALA A 237 -5.96 -2.12 13.72
C ALA A 237 -5.87 -1.51 12.31
N LYS A 238 -5.27 -2.22 11.35
CA LYS A 238 -5.22 -1.79 9.96
C LYS A 238 -6.60 -1.60 9.35
N LEU A 239 -7.51 -2.53 9.56
CA LEU A 239 -8.82 -2.51 8.90
C LEU A 239 -9.87 -1.66 9.59
N LEU A 240 -9.73 -1.42 10.90
CA LEU A 240 -10.73 -0.71 11.71
C LEU A 240 -10.19 0.60 12.27
N VAL A 241 -9.04 0.56 12.95
CA VAL A 241 -8.50 1.77 13.61
C VAL A 241 -7.98 2.77 12.58
N HIS A 242 -7.27 2.31 11.54
CA HIS A 242 -6.69 3.20 10.53
C HIS A 242 -7.78 4.02 9.77
N PRO A 243 -8.84 3.42 9.20
CA PRO A 243 -9.88 4.21 8.53
C PRO A 243 -10.65 5.12 9.49
N LEU A 244 -10.92 4.69 10.73
CA LEU A 244 -11.57 5.52 11.73
C LEU A 244 -10.69 6.70 12.14
N LEU A 245 -9.38 6.50 12.28
CA LEU A 245 -8.41 7.56 12.55
C LEU A 245 -8.39 8.59 11.42
N VAL A 246 -8.31 8.12 10.17
CA VAL A 246 -8.31 9.02 9.00
C VAL A 246 -9.62 9.80 8.91
N TRP A 247 -10.75 9.17 9.18
CA TRP A 247 -12.05 9.85 9.23
C TRP A 247 -12.10 10.90 10.33
N ALA A 248 -11.68 10.56 11.54
CA ALA A 248 -11.71 11.48 12.69
C ALA A 248 -10.76 12.67 12.49
N VAL A 249 -9.50 12.41 12.10
CA VAL A 249 -8.49 13.46 11.86
C VAL A 249 -8.91 14.34 10.68
N GLY A 250 -9.38 13.75 9.58
CA GLY A 250 -9.82 14.50 8.40
C GLY A 250 -11.04 15.37 8.69
N THR A 251 -12.02 14.85 9.44
CA THR A 251 -13.21 15.63 9.87
C THR A 251 -12.80 16.77 10.79
N ALA A 252 -11.91 16.52 11.74
CA ALA A 252 -11.37 17.56 12.62
C ALA A 252 -10.59 18.62 11.83
N ALA A 253 -9.77 18.22 10.86
CA ALA A 253 -9.03 19.14 10.00
C ALA A 253 -9.97 20.05 9.19
N MET A 254 -11.04 19.49 8.62
CA MET A 254 -12.07 20.28 7.92
C MET A 254 -12.76 21.28 8.88
N ALA A 255 -13.09 20.86 10.10
CA ALA A 255 -13.70 21.74 11.12
C ALA A 255 -12.75 22.88 11.53
N LEU A 256 -11.44 22.66 11.48
CA LEU A 256 -10.40 23.68 11.74
C LEU A 256 -10.07 24.55 10.52
N GLY A 257 -10.80 24.39 9.40
CA GLY A 257 -10.62 25.22 8.21
C GLY A 257 -9.54 24.74 7.24
N VAL A 258 -9.03 23.51 7.39
CA VAL A 258 -8.13 22.91 6.40
C VAL A 258 -8.92 22.68 5.10
N PRO A 259 -8.40 23.08 3.91
CA PRO A 259 -9.11 22.97 2.64
C PRO A 259 -9.14 21.54 2.09
N LEU A 260 -9.57 20.58 2.92
CA LEU A 260 -9.78 19.19 2.54
C LEU A 260 -11.21 19.02 2.05
N THR A 261 -11.40 18.52 0.83
CA THR A 261 -12.75 18.29 0.30
C THR A 261 -13.38 17.03 0.91
N PRO A 262 -14.73 16.97 1.07
CA PRO A 262 -15.40 15.76 1.53
C PRO A 262 -15.11 14.54 0.65
N PHE A 263 -15.00 14.75 -0.67
CA PHE A 263 -14.61 13.69 -1.60
C PHE A 263 -13.20 13.16 -1.33
N ALA A 264 -12.22 14.05 -1.15
CA ALA A 264 -10.85 13.62 -0.82
C ALA A 264 -10.80 12.86 0.52
N LEU A 265 -11.56 13.30 1.53
CA LEU A 265 -11.67 12.58 2.81
C LEU A 265 -12.26 11.18 2.60
N THR A 266 -13.34 11.03 1.83
CA THR A 266 -13.91 9.73 1.49
C THR A 266 -12.87 8.82 0.82
N VAL A 267 -12.12 9.33 -0.15
CA VAL A 267 -11.03 8.58 -0.80
C VAL A 267 -9.98 8.14 0.21
N LEU A 268 -9.50 9.04 1.09
CA LEU A 268 -8.51 8.73 2.12
C LEU A 268 -9.00 7.64 3.09
N VAL A 269 -10.25 7.72 3.55
CA VAL A 269 -10.84 6.73 4.45
C VAL A 269 -10.95 5.36 3.78
N LEU A 270 -11.40 5.32 2.52
CA LEU A 270 -11.47 4.07 1.77
C LEU A 270 -10.09 3.47 1.48
N LEU A 271 -9.07 4.30 1.19
CA LEU A 271 -7.69 3.84 1.07
C LEU A 271 -7.17 3.26 2.39
N ALA A 272 -7.45 3.93 3.50
CA ALA A 272 -7.09 3.41 4.82
C ALA A 272 -7.82 2.10 5.17
N ALA A 273 -9.03 1.86 4.66
CA ALA A 273 -9.78 0.62 4.84
C ALA A 273 -9.28 -0.56 3.98
N LEU A 274 -8.37 -0.32 3.02
CA LEU A 274 -7.75 -1.38 2.23
C LEU A 274 -6.89 -2.32 3.09
N PRO A 275 -6.65 -3.56 2.66
CA PRO A 275 -5.69 -4.45 3.34
C PRO A 275 -4.27 -3.89 3.31
N SER A 276 -3.42 -4.48 4.11
CA SER A 276 -1.99 -4.14 4.15
C SER A 276 -1.30 -4.38 2.81
N ALA A 277 -0.34 -3.51 2.47
CA ALA A 277 0.44 -3.63 1.24
C ALA A 277 1.35 -4.88 1.26
N SER A 278 1.28 -5.67 0.20
CA SER A 278 2.06 -6.92 0.08
C SER A 278 3.55 -6.70 -0.11
N ASN A 279 3.97 -5.57 -0.67
CA ASN A 279 5.38 -5.21 -0.85
C ASN A 279 6.13 -4.99 0.48
N VAL A 280 5.43 -4.75 1.59
CA VAL A 280 6.05 -4.65 2.92
C VAL A 280 6.73 -5.96 3.32
N SER A 281 6.22 -7.12 2.88
CA SER A 281 6.86 -8.42 3.10
C SER A 281 8.28 -8.50 2.49
N LEU A 282 8.45 -7.95 1.29
CA LEU A 282 9.77 -7.89 0.64
C LEU A 282 10.74 -6.96 1.36
N LEU A 283 10.22 -5.84 1.89
CA LEU A 283 11.03 -4.93 2.70
C LEU A 283 11.42 -5.60 4.03
N ALA A 284 10.50 -6.27 4.71
CA ALA A 284 10.77 -6.99 5.94
C ALA A 284 11.89 -8.02 5.75
N GLU A 285 11.83 -8.81 4.67
CA GLU A 285 12.87 -9.77 4.31
C GLU A 285 14.23 -9.09 4.07
N LYS A 286 14.26 -8.01 3.28
CA LYS A 286 15.47 -7.25 2.98
C LYS A 286 16.13 -6.65 4.22
N PHE A 287 15.35 -6.27 5.22
CA PHE A 287 15.84 -5.65 6.45
C PHE A 287 15.94 -6.65 7.64
N GLY A 288 15.72 -7.94 7.40
CA GLY A 288 15.88 -8.99 8.40
C GLY A 288 14.83 -8.95 9.51
N ALA A 289 13.64 -8.42 9.24
CA ALA A 289 12.51 -8.50 10.15
C ALA A 289 11.77 -9.84 10.01
N ASN A 290 10.96 -10.21 11.01
CA ASN A 290 10.16 -11.42 10.98
C ASN A 290 9.11 -11.39 9.86
N ASN A 291 9.53 -11.84 8.67
CA ASN A 291 8.68 -11.87 7.49
C ASN A 291 7.46 -12.78 7.66
N GLY A 292 7.55 -13.84 8.46
CA GLY A 292 6.44 -14.73 8.79
C GLY A 292 5.31 -13.98 9.51
N ARG A 293 5.64 -13.09 10.45
CA ARG A 293 4.68 -12.23 11.14
C ARG A 293 4.03 -11.22 10.18
N VAL A 294 4.85 -10.52 9.40
CA VAL A 294 4.38 -9.52 8.40
C VAL A 294 3.44 -10.17 7.40
N ALA A 295 3.81 -11.33 6.84
CA ALA A 295 2.98 -12.04 5.88
C ALA A 295 1.62 -12.49 6.46
N ARG A 296 1.56 -12.88 7.75
CA ARG A 296 0.30 -13.21 8.42
C ARG A 296 -0.60 -11.99 8.62
N ILE A 297 -0.04 -10.82 8.95
CA ILE A 297 -0.81 -9.57 9.01
C ILE A 297 -1.42 -9.25 7.64
N ILE A 298 -0.62 -9.35 6.57
CA ILE A 298 -1.09 -9.12 5.20
C ILE A 298 -2.20 -10.12 4.84
N LEU A 299 -2.01 -11.40 5.14
CA LEU A 299 -3.00 -12.44 4.85
C LEU A 299 -4.33 -12.18 5.55
N VAL A 300 -4.29 -11.97 6.88
CA VAL A 300 -5.51 -11.76 7.68
C VAL A 300 -6.20 -10.48 7.25
N SER A 301 -5.45 -9.39 7.07
CA SER A 301 -6.04 -8.13 6.60
C SER A 301 -6.64 -8.28 5.19
N THR A 302 -6.00 -9.01 4.27
CA THR A 302 -6.54 -9.24 2.93
C THR A 302 -7.81 -10.10 2.95
N ALA A 303 -7.85 -11.17 3.75
CA ALA A 303 -9.02 -12.03 3.86
C ALA A 303 -10.22 -11.29 4.47
N LEU A 304 -9.99 -10.50 5.52
CA LEU A 304 -11.07 -9.75 6.19
C LEU A 304 -11.47 -8.48 5.42
N ALA A 305 -10.59 -7.90 4.61
CA ALA A 305 -10.86 -6.68 3.85
C ALA A 305 -12.03 -6.86 2.87
N PHE A 306 -12.28 -8.05 2.35
CA PHE A 306 -13.45 -8.28 1.49
C PHE A 306 -14.76 -7.82 2.14
N VAL A 307 -14.93 -8.10 3.43
CA VAL A 307 -16.12 -7.69 4.18
C VAL A 307 -15.98 -6.26 4.72
N SER A 308 -14.87 -5.94 5.39
CA SER A 308 -14.69 -4.64 6.05
C SER A 308 -14.60 -3.48 5.07
N PHE A 309 -13.92 -3.66 3.94
CA PHE A 309 -13.85 -2.64 2.88
C PHE A 309 -15.20 -2.44 2.20
N SER A 310 -15.91 -3.55 1.87
CA SER A 310 -17.24 -3.46 1.28
C SER A 310 -18.24 -2.77 2.21
N ALA A 311 -18.13 -2.99 3.53
CA ALA A 311 -18.92 -2.27 4.51
C ALA A 311 -18.56 -0.78 4.56
N ALA A 312 -17.25 -0.44 4.55
CA ALA A 312 -16.80 0.95 4.52
C ALA A 312 -17.30 1.71 3.27
N VAL A 313 -17.22 1.08 2.08
CA VAL A 313 -17.79 1.66 0.84
C VAL A 313 -19.29 1.90 1.01
N ALA A 314 -20.04 0.92 1.49
CA ALA A 314 -21.49 1.05 1.64
C ALA A 314 -21.94 2.10 2.67
N LEU A 315 -21.05 2.47 3.61
CA LEU A 315 -21.32 3.52 4.61
C LEU A 315 -20.96 4.92 4.12
N LEU A 316 -20.04 5.01 3.14
CA LEU A 316 -19.47 6.28 2.71
C LEU A 316 -19.95 6.72 1.31
N THR A 317 -20.54 5.81 0.54
CA THR A 317 -21.08 6.05 -0.82
C THR A 317 -22.52 5.59 -0.93
#